data_e43055695edba0a67fd9e22465b8bfe9
#
_entry.id   e43055695edba0a67fd9e22465b8bfe9
#
_cell.length_a   1.000
_cell.length_b   1.000
_cell.length_c   1.000
_cell.angle_alpha   90.00
_cell.angle_beta   90.00
_cell.angle_gamma   90.00
#
_symmetry.space_group_name_H-M   'P 1'
#
loop_
_entity.id
_entity.type
_entity.pdbx_description
1 polymer ?
#
loop_
_entity_poly.entity_id
_entity_poly.type
_entity_poly.pdbx_seq_one_letter_code
_entity_poly.pdbx_strand_id
1 'polypeptide(L)'
;RESLMPLVLACAVASWTIGTGPTGLWAVTPLILAAPMLWRWIRRRPVWEYAAAGLLGLASLGSVFLAMFADQSLGTVIAATDARTAYGPIYPVWMDPLRYFRLFMSFATRQIVTYWAVLALGAVLVLVAGRRLPRVPGVDVRACRLMVWTALALVPVMAVSPTKLPHHFGALILIGPLAAGVVMHVMLAAEPPERLRPWLTGALVGLTAAFTGLAFHRAN
;
A
#
# COMPACT_ATOMS: atom_id res chain seq x y z
N ARG A 1 22.53 2.59 17.83
CA ARG A 1 22.62 2.80 16.36
C ARG A 1 21.37 2.24 15.72
N GLU A 2 20.65 3.04 14.93
CA GLU A 2 19.51 2.56 14.16
C GLU A 2 20.00 1.61 13.07
N SER A 3 19.35 0.46 12.93
CA SER A 3 19.70 -0.58 11.95
C SER A 3 19.35 -0.15 10.52
N LEU A 4 20.15 -0.53 9.51
CA LEU A 4 19.84 -0.43 8.08
C LEU A 4 18.86 -1.54 7.62
N MET A 5 18.66 -2.57 8.43
CA MET A 5 17.86 -3.74 8.06
C MET A 5 16.44 -3.40 7.56
N PRO A 6 15.68 -2.48 8.20
CA PRO A 6 14.36 -2.11 7.68
C PRO A 6 14.39 -1.55 6.25
N LEU A 7 15.42 -0.77 5.90
CA LEU A 7 15.58 -0.25 4.55
C LEU A 7 15.92 -1.36 3.55
N VAL A 8 16.83 -2.26 3.91
CA VAL A 8 17.18 -3.41 3.07
C VAL A 8 15.97 -4.29 2.83
N LEU A 9 15.19 -4.60 3.87
CA LEU A 9 13.95 -5.37 3.75
C LEU A 9 12.91 -4.66 2.89
N ALA A 10 12.75 -3.34 3.04
CA ALA A 10 11.83 -2.56 2.21
C ALA A 10 12.24 -2.59 0.73
N CYS A 11 13.53 -2.47 0.43
CA CYS A 11 14.05 -2.59 -0.94
C CYS A 11 13.88 -4.01 -1.49
N ALA A 12 14.10 -5.04 -0.67
CA ALA A 12 13.90 -6.43 -1.07
C ALA A 12 12.43 -6.71 -1.41
N VAL A 13 11.50 -6.32 -0.55
CA VAL A 13 10.06 -6.47 -0.78
C VAL A 13 9.63 -5.69 -2.03
N ALA A 14 10.10 -4.45 -2.19
CA ALA A 14 9.80 -3.66 -3.38
C ALA A 14 10.32 -4.33 -4.67
N SER A 15 11.54 -4.87 -4.64
CA SER A 15 12.11 -5.60 -5.78
C SER A 15 11.25 -6.82 -6.16
N TRP A 16 10.90 -7.65 -5.21
CA TRP A 16 10.03 -8.81 -5.44
C TRP A 16 8.64 -8.41 -5.94
N THR A 17 8.09 -7.31 -5.42
CA THR A 17 6.79 -6.78 -5.89
C THR A 17 6.87 -6.32 -7.34
N ILE A 18 7.98 -5.70 -7.76
CA ILE A 18 8.24 -5.33 -9.16
C ILE A 18 8.23 -6.59 -10.05
N GLY A 19 8.84 -7.68 -9.57
CA GLY A 19 8.87 -8.96 -10.29
C GLY A 19 7.49 -9.59 -10.52
N THR A 20 6.47 -9.24 -9.74
CA THR A 20 5.11 -9.77 -9.93
C THR A 20 4.36 -9.15 -11.12
N GLY A 21 4.87 -8.07 -11.69
CA GLY A 21 4.30 -7.43 -12.86
C GLY A 21 4.40 -5.90 -12.86
N PRO A 22 3.95 -5.23 -13.93
CA PRO A 22 4.09 -3.77 -14.08
C PRO A 22 3.49 -2.95 -12.94
N THR A 23 2.43 -3.45 -12.31
CA THR A 23 1.80 -2.81 -11.16
C THR A 23 2.66 -2.88 -9.90
N GLY A 24 3.63 -3.78 -9.86
CA GLY A 24 4.62 -3.87 -8.78
C GLY A 24 5.50 -2.64 -8.64
N LEU A 25 5.66 -1.84 -9.71
CA LEU A 25 6.36 -0.55 -9.65
C LEU A 25 5.73 0.42 -8.64
N TRP A 26 4.47 0.25 -8.30
CA TRP A 26 3.82 1.09 -7.29
C TRP A 26 4.41 0.92 -5.89
N ALA A 27 5.06 -0.22 -5.61
CA ALA A 27 5.77 -0.46 -4.35
C ALA A 27 6.94 0.51 -4.11
N VAL A 28 7.42 1.19 -5.15
CA VAL A 28 8.46 2.22 -5.05
C VAL A 28 7.90 3.54 -4.50
N THR A 29 6.60 3.78 -4.59
CA THR A 29 5.95 5.03 -4.16
C THR A 29 6.32 5.44 -2.72
N PRO A 30 6.22 4.59 -1.68
CA PRO A 30 6.59 4.96 -0.33
C PRO A 30 8.09 5.26 -0.18
N LEU A 31 8.95 4.61 -0.96
CA LEU A 31 10.40 4.88 -0.95
C LEU A 31 10.72 6.25 -1.56
N ILE A 32 10.03 6.62 -2.65
CA ILE A 32 10.15 7.96 -3.26
C ILE A 32 9.70 9.04 -2.27
N LEU A 33 8.56 8.86 -1.62
CA LEU A 33 8.04 9.81 -0.64
C LEU A 33 8.95 9.93 0.58
N ALA A 34 9.57 8.83 1.00
CA ALA A 34 10.53 8.80 2.10
C ALA A 34 11.94 9.28 1.70
N ALA A 35 12.22 9.47 0.40
CA ALA A 35 13.56 9.77 -0.10
C ALA A 35 14.26 10.95 0.61
N PRO A 36 13.61 12.10 0.92
CA PRO A 36 14.28 13.19 1.64
C PRO A 36 14.68 12.81 3.07
N MET A 37 13.89 11.93 3.71
CA MET A 37 14.19 11.43 5.06
C MET A 37 15.31 10.40 5.00
N LEU A 38 15.23 9.46 4.06
CA LEU A 38 16.24 8.44 3.82
C LEU A 38 17.59 9.07 3.46
N TRP A 39 17.60 10.09 2.61
CA TRP A 39 18.80 10.82 2.21
C TRP A 39 19.50 11.49 3.41
N ARG A 40 18.75 12.18 4.27
CA ARG A 40 19.30 12.78 5.49
C ARG A 40 19.85 11.73 6.45
N TRP A 41 19.21 10.60 6.54
CA TRP A 41 19.62 9.49 7.39
C TRP A 41 20.85 8.77 6.85
N ILE A 42 20.93 8.51 5.54
CA ILE A 42 22.07 7.88 4.87
C ILE A 42 23.33 8.77 4.99
N ARG A 43 23.22 10.07 4.74
CA ARG A 43 24.36 11.00 4.83
C ARG A 43 25.09 11.05 6.18
N ARG A 44 24.44 10.59 7.23
CA ARG A 44 25.02 10.52 8.59
C ARG A 44 25.79 9.23 8.85
N ARG A 45 25.85 8.34 7.86
CA ARG A 45 26.45 7.01 7.99
C ARG A 45 27.77 6.93 7.24
N PRO A 46 28.68 6.04 7.66
CA PRO A 46 29.89 5.80 6.90
C PRO A 46 29.59 5.19 5.53
N VAL A 47 30.45 5.50 4.54
CA VAL A 47 30.27 5.09 3.12
C VAL A 47 30.03 3.60 2.97
N TRP A 48 30.76 2.78 3.73
CA TRP A 48 30.65 1.32 3.63
C TRP A 48 29.28 0.75 4.04
N GLU A 49 28.57 1.41 5.00
CA GLU A 49 27.23 0.95 5.42
C GLU A 49 26.20 1.09 4.30
N TYR A 50 26.17 2.24 3.62
CA TYR A 50 25.21 2.41 2.52
C TYR A 50 25.67 1.73 1.23
N ALA A 51 26.99 1.54 1.02
CA ALA A 51 27.47 0.70 -0.05
C ALA A 51 27.02 -0.77 0.13
N ALA A 52 27.14 -1.30 1.35
CA ALA A 52 26.64 -2.63 1.68
C ALA A 52 25.10 -2.73 1.49
N ALA A 53 24.33 -1.74 1.95
CA ALA A 53 22.88 -1.72 1.75
C ALA A 53 22.51 -1.62 0.27
N GLY A 54 23.27 -0.84 -0.53
CA GLY A 54 23.12 -0.76 -1.97
C GLY A 54 23.39 -2.09 -2.68
N LEU A 55 24.46 -2.78 -2.29
CA LEU A 55 24.79 -4.11 -2.84
C LEU A 55 23.71 -5.14 -2.50
N LEU A 56 23.18 -5.14 -1.27
CA LEU A 56 22.08 -6.01 -0.88
C LEU A 56 20.79 -5.70 -1.67
N GLY A 57 20.50 -4.42 -1.91
CA GLY A 57 19.40 -3.99 -2.76
C GLY A 57 19.55 -4.47 -4.21
N LEU A 58 20.75 -4.33 -4.79
CA LEU A 58 21.07 -4.82 -6.13
C LEU A 58 21.01 -6.35 -6.20
N ALA A 59 21.51 -7.05 -5.20
CA ALA A 59 21.42 -8.52 -5.13
C ALA A 59 19.95 -8.98 -5.06
N SER A 60 19.13 -8.29 -4.29
CA SER A 60 17.69 -8.57 -4.23
C SER A 60 17.01 -8.35 -5.58
N LEU A 61 17.31 -7.25 -6.27
CA LEU A 61 16.80 -6.97 -7.62
C LEU A 61 17.30 -8.03 -8.62
N GLY A 62 18.57 -8.40 -8.55
CA GLY A 62 19.16 -9.47 -9.38
C GLY A 62 18.47 -10.80 -9.17
N SER A 63 18.15 -11.17 -7.93
CA SER A 63 17.42 -12.42 -7.64
C SER A 63 16.04 -12.45 -8.27
N VAL A 64 15.34 -11.30 -8.31
CA VAL A 64 14.04 -11.17 -8.98
C VAL A 64 14.17 -11.32 -10.49
N PHE A 65 15.18 -10.68 -11.10
CA PHE A 65 15.44 -10.86 -12.53
C PHE A 65 15.75 -12.32 -12.86
N LEU A 66 16.60 -12.98 -12.08
CA LEU A 66 16.89 -14.40 -12.26
C LEU A 66 15.62 -15.25 -12.15
N ALA A 67 14.77 -14.99 -11.18
CA ALA A 67 13.51 -15.70 -11.00
C ALA A 67 12.54 -15.44 -12.16
N MET A 68 12.44 -14.19 -12.66
CA MET A 68 11.56 -13.83 -13.78
C MET A 68 12.00 -14.50 -15.10
N PHE A 69 13.30 -14.63 -15.33
CA PHE A 69 13.85 -15.14 -16.60
C PHE A 69 14.39 -16.58 -16.48
N ALA A 70 14.07 -17.29 -15.39
CA ALA A 70 14.49 -18.67 -15.21
C ALA A 70 13.91 -19.62 -16.27
N ASP A 71 12.67 -19.34 -16.71
CA ASP A 71 11.88 -20.17 -17.62
C ASP A 71 11.36 -19.41 -18.84
N GLN A 72 11.66 -18.11 -18.96
CA GLN A 72 11.19 -17.27 -20.05
C GLN A 72 12.27 -16.32 -20.56
N SER A 73 12.26 -16.03 -21.86
CA SER A 73 13.15 -15.05 -22.47
C SER A 73 12.54 -13.65 -22.47
N LEU A 74 13.36 -12.61 -22.63
CA LEU A 74 12.88 -11.25 -22.82
C LEU A 74 11.92 -11.14 -24.02
N GLY A 75 12.22 -11.88 -25.12
CA GLY A 75 11.33 -11.94 -26.27
C GLY A 75 9.95 -12.48 -25.94
N THR A 76 9.85 -13.50 -25.10
CA THR A 76 8.56 -14.06 -24.64
C THR A 76 7.79 -13.03 -23.81
N VAL A 77 8.47 -12.29 -22.93
CA VAL A 77 7.85 -11.23 -22.12
C VAL A 77 7.29 -10.10 -23.01
N ILE A 78 8.07 -9.68 -24.00
CA ILE A 78 7.63 -8.66 -24.99
C ILE A 78 6.42 -9.18 -25.75
N ALA A 79 6.49 -10.38 -26.34
CA ALA A 79 5.39 -10.97 -27.08
C ALA A 79 4.11 -11.12 -26.24
N ALA A 80 4.23 -11.52 -24.97
CA ALA A 80 3.10 -11.60 -24.04
C ALA A 80 2.50 -10.21 -23.74
N THR A 81 3.35 -9.18 -23.66
CA THR A 81 2.91 -7.79 -23.47
C THR A 81 2.16 -7.27 -24.69
N ASP A 82 2.68 -7.56 -25.90
CA ASP A 82 2.05 -7.17 -27.16
C ASP A 82 0.71 -7.89 -27.34
N ALA A 83 0.65 -9.18 -27.06
CA ALA A 83 -0.59 -9.95 -27.07
C ALA A 83 -1.62 -9.34 -26.08
N ARG A 84 -1.19 -8.99 -24.87
CA ARG A 84 -2.06 -8.36 -23.89
C ARG A 84 -2.59 -7.00 -24.34
N THR A 85 -1.76 -6.20 -25.02
CA THR A 85 -2.21 -4.90 -25.58
C THR A 85 -3.17 -5.08 -26.74
N ALA A 86 -3.05 -6.15 -27.52
CA ALA A 86 -3.96 -6.45 -28.62
C ALA A 86 -5.34 -6.93 -28.14
N TYR A 87 -5.40 -7.69 -27.05
CA TYR A 87 -6.65 -8.30 -26.55
C TYR A 87 -7.28 -7.55 -25.37
N GLY A 88 -6.53 -6.68 -24.69
CA GLY A 88 -7.01 -5.97 -23.51
C GLY A 88 -7.50 -4.54 -23.83
N PRO A 89 -8.52 -4.06 -23.12
CA PRO A 89 -8.90 -2.66 -23.25
C PRO A 89 -7.79 -1.77 -22.69
N ILE A 90 -7.20 -0.94 -23.55
CA ILE A 90 -6.26 0.10 -23.18
C ILE A 90 -7.03 1.41 -23.03
N TYR A 91 -6.96 2.01 -21.85
CA TYR A 91 -7.62 3.27 -21.56
C TYR A 91 -6.60 4.37 -21.30
N PRO A 92 -6.78 5.56 -21.86
CA PRO A 92 -5.92 6.70 -21.57
C PRO A 92 -6.06 7.14 -20.10
N VAL A 93 -5.08 7.92 -19.63
CA VAL A 93 -4.98 8.35 -18.21
C VAL A 93 -6.25 9.07 -17.75
N TRP A 94 -6.85 9.92 -18.59
CA TRP A 94 -8.07 10.68 -18.25
C TRP A 94 -9.32 9.80 -18.06
N MET A 95 -9.29 8.53 -18.48
CA MET A 95 -10.37 7.58 -18.21
C MET A 95 -10.24 6.87 -16.85
N ASP A 96 -9.33 7.30 -15.99
CA ASP A 96 -9.19 6.71 -14.65
C ASP A 96 -10.47 6.74 -13.80
N PRO A 97 -11.38 7.73 -13.90
CA PRO A 97 -12.68 7.70 -13.25
C PRO A 97 -13.48 6.41 -13.49
N LEU A 98 -13.29 5.74 -14.63
CA LEU A 98 -13.91 4.45 -14.92
C LEU A 98 -13.54 3.35 -13.91
N ARG A 99 -12.31 3.39 -13.35
CA ARG A 99 -11.86 2.46 -12.31
C ARG A 99 -12.70 2.60 -11.04
N TYR A 100 -12.94 3.83 -10.61
CA TYR A 100 -13.74 4.15 -9.44
C TYR A 100 -15.20 3.80 -9.66
N PHE A 101 -15.74 4.13 -10.86
CA PHE A 101 -17.08 3.74 -11.25
C PHE A 101 -17.26 2.21 -11.19
N ARG A 102 -16.32 1.46 -11.76
CA ARG A 102 -16.33 -0.02 -11.70
C ARG A 102 -16.20 -0.54 -10.28
N LEU A 103 -15.50 0.17 -9.39
CA LEU A 103 -15.42 -0.18 -7.98
C LEU A 103 -16.82 -0.14 -7.32
N PHE A 104 -17.64 0.85 -7.66
CA PHE A 104 -19.00 0.98 -7.11
C PHE A 104 -20.01 0.02 -7.78
N MET A 105 -19.82 -0.25 -9.07
CA MET A 105 -20.77 -1.09 -9.83
C MET A 105 -20.54 -2.59 -9.67
N SER A 106 -19.32 -3.01 -9.39
CA SER A 106 -19.00 -4.43 -9.30
C SER A 106 -18.98 -4.81 -7.82
N PHE A 107 -20.03 -5.50 -7.38
CA PHE A 107 -20.16 -6.05 -6.03
C PHE A 107 -19.21 -7.24 -5.77
N ALA A 108 -18.02 -7.23 -6.36
CA ALA A 108 -17.01 -8.26 -6.12
C ALA A 108 -16.43 -8.10 -4.71
N THR A 109 -16.33 -9.19 -4.01
CA THR A 109 -15.84 -9.34 -2.63
C THR A 109 -14.54 -8.62 -2.33
N ARG A 110 -13.61 -8.57 -3.29
CA ARG A 110 -12.32 -7.90 -3.17
C ARG A 110 -12.41 -6.39 -2.97
N GLN A 111 -13.53 -5.79 -3.30
CA GLN A 111 -13.73 -4.33 -3.26
C GLN A 111 -14.13 -3.83 -1.88
N ILE A 112 -14.76 -4.67 -1.08
CA ILE A 112 -15.18 -4.32 0.28
C ILE A 112 -13.95 -4.04 1.15
N VAL A 113 -12.87 -4.81 0.95
CA VAL A 113 -11.58 -4.55 1.62
C VAL A 113 -11.04 -3.17 1.26
N THR A 114 -11.24 -2.72 0.01
CA THR A 114 -10.82 -1.39 -0.44
C THR A 114 -11.62 -0.28 0.25
N TYR A 115 -12.94 -0.43 0.40
CA TYR A 115 -13.76 0.54 1.14
C TYR A 115 -13.31 0.65 2.60
N TRP A 116 -13.04 -0.48 3.23
CA TRP A 116 -12.52 -0.51 4.59
C TRP A 116 -11.18 0.22 4.69
N ALA A 117 -10.27 -0.04 3.76
CA ALA A 117 -8.98 0.67 3.68
C ALA A 117 -9.15 2.18 3.53
N VAL A 118 -10.06 2.64 2.66
CA VAL A 118 -10.35 4.06 2.44
C VAL A 118 -10.94 4.71 3.68
N LEU A 119 -11.88 4.04 4.36
CA LEU A 119 -12.47 4.54 5.61
C LEU A 119 -11.42 4.65 6.72
N ALA A 120 -10.58 3.63 6.88
CA ALA A 120 -9.51 3.64 7.87
C ALA A 120 -8.48 4.75 7.59
N LEU A 121 -8.08 4.94 6.33
CA LEU A 121 -7.20 6.03 5.91
C LEU A 121 -7.83 7.41 6.14
N GLY A 122 -9.10 7.55 5.82
CA GLY A 122 -9.86 8.78 6.10
C GLY A 122 -9.88 9.11 7.58
N ALA A 123 -10.10 8.11 8.44
CA ALA A 123 -10.06 8.28 9.89
C ALA A 123 -8.67 8.70 10.38
N VAL A 124 -7.59 8.08 9.87
CA VAL A 124 -6.21 8.50 10.20
C VAL A 124 -5.95 9.92 9.74
N LEU A 125 -6.39 10.29 8.53
CA LEU A 125 -6.24 11.65 8.02
C LEU A 125 -6.93 12.68 8.93
N VAL A 126 -8.15 12.40 9.36
CA VAL A 126 -8.89 13.27 10.31
C VAL A 126 -8.15 13.40 11.63
N LEU A 127 -7.62 12.31 12.17
CA LEU A 127 -6.85 12.32 13.41
C LEU A 127 -5.55 13.13 13.28
N VAL A 128 -4.85 13.00 12.13
CA VAL A 128 -3.65 13.79 11.81
C VAL A 128 -3.98 15.27 11.67
N ALA A 129 -5.01 15.60 10.91
CA ALA A 129 -5.46 16.97 10.70
C ALA A 129 -5.95 17.60 12.01
N GLY A 130 -6.68 16.85 12.83
CA GLY A 130 -7.14 17.27 14.16
C GLY A 130 -6.03 17.36 15.21
N ARG A 131 -4.77 17.07 14.85
CA ARG A 131 -3.59 17.09 15.76
C ARG A 131 -3.77 16.21 17.01
N ARG A 132 -4.56 15.15 16.91
CA ARG A 132 -4.85 14.24 18.02
C ARG A 132 -3.80 13.13 18.16
N LEU A 133 -3.17 12.69 17.05
CA LEU A 133 -2.15 11.64 17.05
C LEU A 133 -0.93 11.95 17.93
N PRO A 134 -0.38 13.19 17.96
CA PRO A 134 0.79 13.49 18.80
C PRO A 134 0.55 13.28 20.31
N ARG A 135 -0.71 13.20 20.72
CA ARG A 135 -1.10 13.01 22.11
C ARG A 135 -1.29 11.55 22.50
N VAL A 136 -1.16 10.65 21.56
CA VAL A 136 -1.34 9.21 21.80
C VAL A 136 0.02 8.54 21.92
N PRO A 137 0.37 7.96 23.09
CA PRO A 137 1.62 7.23 23.26
C PRO A 137 1.76 6.08 22.26
N GLY A 138 2.98 5.87 21.77
CA GLY A 138 3.30 4.77 20.86
C GLY A 138 2.92 5.01 19.39
N VAL A 139 2.31 6.15 19.04
CA VAL A 139 1.98 6.48 17.65
C VAL A 139 3.04 7.41 17.04
N ASP A 140 3.73 6.93 16.03
CA ASP A 140 4.62 7.78 15.22
C ASP A 140 3.82 8.55 14.16
N VAL A 141 3.65 9.84 14.40
CA VAL A 141 2.93 10.76 13.50
C VAL A 141 3.58 10.84 12.12
N ARG A 142 4.93 10.69 12.03
CA ARG A 142 5.64 10.75 10.75
C ARG A 142 5.33 9.53 9.92
N ALA A 143 5.32 8.34 10.53
CA ALA A 143 4.93 7.10 9.88
C ALA A 143 3.46 7.16 9.41
N CYS A 144 2.55 7.66 10.24
CA CYS A 144 1.15 7.84 9.86
C CYS A 144 0.98 8.81 8.67
N ARG A 145 1.72 9.92 8.68
CA ARG A 145 1.72 10.86 7.54
C ARG A 145 2.26 10.21 6.27
N LEU A 146 3.36 9.47 6.36
CA LEU A 146 3.93 8.76 5.21
C LEU A 146 2.92 7.75 4.64
N MET A 147 2.24 7.01 5.50
CA MET A 147 1.20 6.05 5.10
C MET A 147 0.06 6.75 4.34
N VAL A 148 -0.46 7.86 4.86
CA VAL A 148 -1.53 8.64 4.21
C VAL A 148 -1.04 9.21 2.88
N TRP A 149 0.15 9.83 2.84
CA TRP A 149 0.71 10.36 1.61
C TRP A 149 1.00 9.28 0.57
N THR A 150 1.44 8.09 1.00
CA THR A 150 1.61 6.95 0.10
C THR A 150 0.28 6.55 -0.53
N ALA A 151 -0.79 6.44 0.26
CA ALA A 151 -2.11 6.12 -0.26
C ALA A 151 -2.62 7.17 -1.25
N LEU A 152 -2.45 8.46 -0.93
CA LEU A 152 -2.85 9.56 -1.82
C LEU A 152 -2.03 9.57 -3.12
N ALA A 153 -0.71 9.32 -3.04
CA ALA A 153 0.17 9.27 -4.20
C ALA A 153 -0.10 8.05 -5.10
N LEU A 154 -0.58 6.94 -4.54
CA LEU A 154 -0.97 5.78 -5.33
C LEU A 154 -2.14 6.07 -6.27
N VAL A 155 -3.01 7.02 -5.96
CA VAL A 155 -4.13 7.40 -6.83
C VAL A 155 -3.65 7.86 -8.22
N PRO A 156 -2.80 8.90 -8.35
CA PRO A 156 -2.28 9.29 -9.67
C PRO A 156 -1.35 8.24 -10.28
N VAL A 157 -0.61 7.49 -9.47
CA VAL A 157 0.25 6.40 -9.97
C VAL A 157 -0.59 5.29 -10.60
N MET A 158 -1.71 4.91 -9.99
CA MET A 158 -2.65 3.97 -10.58
C MET A 158 -3.27 4.49 -11.89
N ALA A 159 -3.46 5.81 -12.02
CA ALA A 159 -4.03 6.40 -13.23
C ALA A 159 -3.16 6.18 -14.48
N VAL A 160 -1.85 5.99 -14.32
CA VAL A 160 -0.94 5.68 -15.42
C VAL A 160 -1.15 4.25 -15.96
N SER A 161 -1.72 3.33 -15.16
CA SER A 161 -2.00 1.97 -15.62
C SER A 161 -2.96 1.97 -16.83
N PRO A 162 -2.63 1.26 -17.92
CA PRO A 162 -3.46 1.22 -19.13
C PRO A 162 -4.81 0.53 -18.89
N THR A 163 -4.89 -0.39 -17.94
CA THR A 163 -6.14 -1.05 -17.58
C THR A 163 -6.80 -0.35 -16.40
N LYS A 164 -8.12 -0.09 -16.49
CA LYS A 164 -8.89 0.59 -15.43
C LYS A 164 -9.72 -0.42 -14.64
N LEU A 165 -9.02 -1.33 -13.97
CA LEU A 165 -9.65 -2.44 -13.25
C LEU A 165 -9.61 -2.24 -11.74
N PRO A 166 -10.69 -2.63 -11.03
CA PRO A 166 -10.78 -2.47 -9.57
C PRO A 166 -9.71 -3.23 -8.78
N HIS A 167 -9.18 -4.34 -9.30
CA HIS A 167 -8.16 -5.12 -8.58
C HIS A 167 -6.86 -4.35 -8.33
N HIS A 168 -6.62 -3.25 -9.05
CA HIS A 168 -5.48 -2.38 -8.80
C HIS A 168 -5.52 -1.72 -7.41
N PHE A 169 -6.70 -1.56 -6.82
CA PHE A 169 -6.82 -1.14 -5.43
C PHE A 169 -6.22 -2.12 -4.43
N GLY A 170 -5.84 -3.32 -4.87
CA GLY A 170 -5.02 -4.24 -4.09
C GLY A 170 -3.70 -3.63 -3.60
N ALA A 171 -3.18 -2.58 -4.27
CA ALA A 171 -2.04 -1.81 -3.77
C ALA A 171 -2.29 -1.17 -2.39
N LEU A 172 -3.55 -0.92 -2.02
CA LEU A 172 -3.95 -0.38 -0.71
C LEU A 172 -4.19 -1.46 0.34
N ILE A 173 -4.11 -2.75 -0.01
CA ILE A 173 -4.49 -3.85 0.88
C ILE A 173 -3.64 -3.93 2.15
N LEU A 174 -2.38 -3.53 2.09
CA LEU A 174 -1.49 -3.46 3.26
C LEU A 174 -1.68 -2.17 4.06
N ILE A 175 -2.01 -1.09 3.38
CA ILE A 175 -2.18 0.23 4.00
C ILE A 175 -3.45 0.26 4.85
N GLY A 176 -4.51 -0.40 4.38
CA GLY A 176 -5.80 -0.45 5.08
C GLY A 176 -5.72 -1.05 6.49
N PRO A 177 -5.19 -2.27 6.67
CA PRO A 177 -5.01 -2.87 8.00
C PRO A 177 -4.11 -2.05 8.91
N LEU A 178 -3.03 -1.44 8.38
CA LEU A 178 -2.17 -0.56 9.17
C LEU A 178 -2.93 0.67 9.66
N ALA A 179 -3.70 1.31 8.78
CA ALA A 179 -4.55 2.44 9.14
C ALA A 179 -5.62 2.05 10.17
N ALA A 180 -6.26 0.90 10.01
CA ALA A 180 -7.23 0.37 10.96
C ALA A 180 -6.59 0.11 12.32
N GLY A 181 -5.37 -0.46 12.35
CA GLY A 181 -4.59 -0.66 13.57
C GLY A 181 -4.29 0.65 14.30
N VAL A 182 -3.89 1.70 13.57
CA VAL A 182 -3.68 3.04 14.15
C VAL A 182 -4.97 3.59 14.75
N VAL A 183 -6.08 3.51 14.01
CA VAL A 183 -7.39 3.98 14.50
C VAL A 183 -7.79 3.23 15.77
N MET A 184 -7.67 1.91 15.77
CA MET A 184 -7.98 1.06 16.92
C MET A 184 -7.10 1.42 18.13
N HIS A 185 -5.79 1.60 17.92
CA HIS A 185 -4.87 2.00 18.99
C HIS A 185 -5.25 3.36 19.59
N VAL A 186 -5.55 4.34 18.73
CA VAL A 186 -5.99 5.67 19.18
C VAL A 186 -7.30 5.60 19.97
N MET A 187 -8.26 4.79 19.52
CA MET A 187 -9.53 4.60 20.22
C MET A 187 -9.33 3.98 21.61
N LEU A 188 -8.43 3.00 21.72
CA LEU A 188 -8.13 2.35 23.00
C LEU A 188 -7.35 3.27 23.95
N ALA A 189 -6.39 4.05 23.41
CA ALA A 189 -5.57 4.97 24.20
C ALA A 189 -6.27 6.29 24.57
N ALA A 190 -7.34 6.65 23.87
CA ALA A 190 -8.10 7.86 24.15
C ALA A 190 -8.98 7.76 25.42
N GLU A 191 -8.98 6.60 26.09
CA GLU A 191 -9.77 6.34 27.30
C GLU A 191 -11.20 6.91 27.17
N PRO A 192 -11.99 6.45 26.19
CA PRO A 192 -13.35 6.93 26.03
C PRO A 192 -14.13 6.67 27.32
N PRO A 193 -15.12 7.53 27.67
CA PRO A 193 -15.96 7.31 28.82
C PRO A 193 -16.44 5.87 28.90
N GLU A 194 -16.38 5.22 30.05
CA GLU A 194 -16.67 3.79 30.23
C GLU A 194 -17.98 3.36 29.57
N ARG A 195 -19.00 4.22 29.60
CA ARG A 195 -20.30 4.02 28.94
C ARG A 195 -20.23 3.94 27.40
N LEU A 196 -19.23 4.56 26.76
CA LEU A 196 -19.07 4.56 25.30
C LEU A 196 -18.14 3.45 24.81
N ARG A 197 -17.27 2.93 25.66
CA ARG A 197 -16.28 1.91 25.32
C ARG A 197 -16.90 0.65 24.71
N PRO A 198 -17.95 0.03 25.31
CA PRO A 198 -18.58 -1.15 24.74
C PRO A 198 -19.25 -0.87 23.39
N TRP A 199 -19.85 0.31 23.21
CA TRP A 199 -20.47 0.71 21.94
C TRP A 199 -19.46 0.91 20.83
N LEU A 200 -18.34 1.57 21.12
CA LEU A 200 -17.25 1.79 20.17
C LEU A 200 -16.60 0.45 19.76
N THR A 201 -16.35 -0.41 20.74
CA THR A 201 -15.80 -1.75 20.48
C THR A 201 -16.81 -2.60 19.70
N GLY A 202 -18.07 -2.60 20.09
CA GLY A 202 -19.14 -3.30 19.39
C GLY A 202 -19.32 -2.81 17.95
N ALA A 203 -19.30 -1.50 17.73
CA ALA A 203 -19.36 -0.92 16.39
C ALA A 203 -18.15 -1.35 15.52
N LEU A 204 -16.94 -1.32 16.07
CA LEU A 204 -15.73 -1.72 15.34
C LEU A 204 -15.77 -3.21 14.97
N VAL A 205 -16.10 -4.08 15.92
CA VAL A 205 -16.24 -5.51 15.71
C VAL A 205 -17.37 -5.81 14.72
N GLY A 206 -18.53 -5.17 14.90
CA GLY A 206 -19.69 -5.33 14.03
C GLY A 206 -19.42 -4.89 12.60
N LEU A 207 -18.77 -3.74 12.40
CA LEU A 207 -18.35 -3.28 11.06
C LEU A 207 -17.34 -4.23 10.44
N THR A 208 -16.33 -4.67 11.19
CA THR A 208 -15.33 -5.62 10.69
C THR A 208 -15.97 -6.94 10.29
N ALA A 209 -16.86 -7.49 11.13
CA ALA A 209 -17.60 -8.71 10.84
C ALA A 209 -18.52 -8.54 9.62
N ALA A 210 -19.25 -7.42 9.52
CA ALA A 210 -20.13 -7.14 8.39
C ALA A 210 -19.33 -7.02 7.08
N PHE A 211 -18.23 -6.26 7.07
CA PHE A 211 -17.38 -6.14 5.89
C PHE A 211 -16.73 -7.47 5.51
N THR A 212 -16.28 -8.25 6.49
CA THR A 212 -15.72 -9.58 6.25
C THR A 212 -16.80 -10.53 5.71
N GLY A 213 -17.97 -10.56 6.35
CA GLY A 213 -19.10 -11.39 5.91
C GLY A 213 -19.55 -11.04 4.49
N LEU A 214 -19.67 -9.74 4.18
CA LEU A 214 -19.96 -9.29 2.82
C LEU A 214 -18.85 -9.64 1.83
N ALA A 215 -17.59 -9.62 2.27
CA ALA A 215 -16.44 -10.01 1.44
C ALA A 215 -16.49 -11.49 1.04
N PHE A 216 -16.98 -12.36 1.89
CA PHE A 216 -17.05 -13.82 1.63
C PHE A 216 -18.42 -14.31 1.12
N HIS A 217 -19.46 -13.50 1.21
CA HIS A 217 -20.82 -13.91 0.82
C HIS A 217 -20.97 -14.27 -0.68
N ARG A 218 -20.11 -13.75 -1.55
CA ARG A 218 -20.19 -13.97 -3.01
C ARG A 218 -19.00 -14.76 -3.57
N ALA A 219 -18.32 -15.53 -2.74
CA ALA A 219 -17.22 -16.38 -3.17
C ALA A 219 -17.69 -17.68 -3.88
N ASN A 220 -18.99 -17.87 -4.07
CA ASN A 220 -19.60 -19.02 -4.79
C ASN A 220 -20.28 -18.56 -6.06
#